data_0f0a7879837a3674df7ee972a12f06a3
#
_entry.id   0f0a7879837a3674df7ee972a12f06a3
#
_cell.length_a   1.000
_cell.length_b   1.000
_cell.length_c   1.000
_cell.angle_alpha   90.00
_cell.angle_beta   90.00
_cell.angle_gamma   90.00
#
_symmetry.space_group_name_H-M   'P 1'
#
loop_
_entity.id
_entity.type
_entity.pdbx_description
1 polymer ?
#
loop_
_entity_poly.entity_id
_entity_poly.type
_entity_poly.pdbx_seq_one_letter_code
_entity_poly.pdbx_strand_id
1 'polypeptide(L)'
;MENDASRLLCGTPGLPAGCVALTFDDGPGPRTAELARMLRDEGVPGTFFVLGESVERHGAALDAVRDCGHVIGLHADKHRPFRSAGHAADEIGRCAARVSSYLTGPTWFRPPYGMGHWPVPGYAGPVGWHAHGRDWDITYRHGQTVEACVDAIADQIIERNGGIVLLHDFVSATEFVPAGLTEADLDLRIVEITQLLIGRLRDAGLSFVRLPDPEPVPAAPPAPVAAMASRPAARLLAAEDMQSIRLHRATAKASGGILDLLMPVRVGDGPALFCMHPLVGLSWCYMALIPDVDSRFQLYGLQARGVRRPEPLPVSMEEMARDYTDQIRTAQASGPYYLLGWSLGGNIAFAVARELERRGEQVGLLVILDANLSNVESFEDGTEAWAIYNLVLAQFGYVPALTPAEPDPEARMLELVRRRPGLGLDDWPEQRVRALQRVIKNNLAVARTQKVTPVHCPLLFVAASQNPPPLAEKLDHWHSIVDGPIESIELDCDHRHMLVPQHMARIGPVLSAALTRATATAAGASV
;
A
#
# COMPACT_ATOMS: atom_id res chain seq x y z
N MET A 1 17.91 -11.44 -5.42
CA MET A 1 17.38 -11.79 -4.10
C MET A 1 17.65 -10.61 -3.17
N GLU A 2 16.76 -9.64 -3.15
CA GLU A 2 16.71 -8.67 -2.06
C GLU A 2 15.26 -8.64 -1.60
N ASN A 3 14.97 -9.56 -0.67
CA ASN A 3 13.76 -9.49 0.14
C ASN A 3 13.94 -8.24 1.02
N ASP A 4 13.43 -7.08 0.60
CA ASP A 4 13.46 -5.89 1.46
C ASP A 4 12.45 -6.05 2.59
N ALA A 5 12.83 -6.90 3.56
CA ALA A 5 12.11 -7.11 4.80
C ALA A 5 12.30 -5.94 5.77
N SER A 6 13.18 -4.97 5.43
CA SER A 6 13.42 -3.81 6.26
C SER A 6 12.44 -2.68 5.94
N ARG A 7 11.92 -2.03 6.98
CA ARG A 7 11.13 -0.82 6.87
C ARG A 7 11.67 0.25 7.82
N LEU A 8 12.65 0.99 7.34
CA LEU A 8 13.23 2.08 8.13
C LEU A 8 12.35 3.32 8.06
N LEU A 9 11.88 3.76 9.21
CA LEU A 9 11.15 5.02 9.39
C LEU A 9 12.10 6.08 9.96
N CYS A 10 11.75 7.34 9.79
CA CYS A 10 12.63 8.47 10.11
C CYS A 10 13.07 8.55 11.59
N GLY A 11 12.31 7.94 12.50
CA GLY A 11 12.64 7.85 13.93
C GLY A 11 13.23 6.51 14.35
N THR A 12 13.58 5.62 13.41
CA THR A 12 14.15 4.31 13.71
C THR A 12 15.58 4.48 14.29
N PRO A 13 15.84 4.05 15.54
CA PRO A 13 17.16 4.20 16.12
C PRO A 13 18.17 3.26 15.47
N GLY A 14 19.42 3.70 15.37
CA GLY A 14 20.55 2.83 15.05
C GLY A 14 20.91 1.90 16.21
N LEU A 15 21.35 0.69 15.89
CA LEU A 15 21.92 -0.24 16.85
C LEU A 15 23.41 -0.46 16.58
N PRO A 16 24.22 -0.79 17.59
CA PRO A 16 25.60 -1.20 17.38
C PRO A 16 25.66 -2.44 16.48
N ALA A 17 26.73 -2.59 15.71
CA ALA A 17 26.97 -3.78 14.91
C ALA A 17 27.01 -5.04 15.80
N GLY A 18 26.48 -6.14 15.34
CA GLY A 18 26.35 -7.38 16.09
C GLY A 18 25.23 -7.38 17.14
N CYS A 19 24.43 -6.31 17.22
CA CYS A 19 23.33 -6.20 18.18
C CYS A 19 21.96 -6.34 17.50
N VAL A 20 21.04 -7.03 18.18
CA VAL A 20 19.67 -7.29 17.75
C VAL A 20 18.68 -6.79 18.79
N ALA A 21 17.67 -6.05 18.37
CA ALA A 21 16.54 -5.68 19.21
C ALA A 21 15.28 -6.43 18.75
N LEU A 22 14.68 -7.21 19.65
CA LEU A 22 13.40 -7.88 19.40
C LEU A 22 12.25 -6.93 19.74
N THR A 23 11.32 -6.76 18.82
CA THR A 23 10.14 -5.90 18.99
C THR A 23 8.88 -6.66 18.61
N PHE A 24 7.81 -6.45 19.40
CA PHE A 24 6.54 -7.16 19.30
C PHE A 24 5.41 -6.17 19.18
N ASP A 25 4.58 -6.30 18.14
CA ASP A 25 3.47 -5.40 17.83
C ASP A 25 2.11 -6.03 18.20
N ASP A 26 1.07 -5.22 18.24
CA ASP A 26 -0.37 -5.54 18.37
C ASP A 26 -0.85 -6.00 19.75
N GLY A 27 0.06 -6.37 20.65
CA GLY A 27 -0.27 -6.78 22.00
C GLY A 27 -0.91 -5.68 22.88
N PRO A 28 -1.19 -6.00 24.15
CA PRO A 28 -1.01 -7.32 24.77
C PRO A 28 -2.08 -8.33 24.32
N GLY A 29 -1.69 -9.59 24.29
CA GLY A 29 -2.56 -10.72 24.00
C GLY A 29 -2.45 -11.86 25.03
N PRO A 30 -3.12 -13.00 24.81
CA PRO A 30 -3.13 -14.12 25.74
C PRO A 30 -1.75 -14.70 26.06
N ARG A 31 -0.79 -14.59 25.14
CA ARG A 31 0.57 -15.15 25.27
C ARG A 31 1.62 -14.11 25.72
N THR A 32 1.28 -12.84 25.78
CA THR A 32 2.23 -11.74 26.08
C THR A 32 2.96 -11.93 27.41
N ALA A 33 2.25 -12.31 28.47
CA ALA A 33 2.85 -12.54 29.79
C ALA A 33 3.80 -13.75 29.82
N GLU A 34 3.53 -14.80 29.05
CA GLU A 34 4.41 -15.97 28.91
C GLU A 34 5.66 -15.59 28.10
N LEU A 35 5.49 -14.89 26.99
CA LEU A 35 6.58 -14.39 26.17
C LEU A 35 7.53 -13.50 26.98
N ALA A 36 6.98 -12.56 27.77
CA ALA A 36 7.79 -11.68 28.62
C ALA A 36 8.65 -12.46 29.65
N ARG A 37 8.05 -13.49 30.28
CA ARG A 37 8.81 -14.33 31.23
C ARG A 37 9.89 -15.14 30.52
N MET A 38 9.57 -15.74 29.37
CA MET A 38 10.53 -16.50 28.57
C MET A 38 11.73 -15.62 28.16
N LEU A 39 11.48 -14.41 27.66
CA LEU A 39 12.53 -13.46 27.31
C LEU A 39 13.42 -13.09 28.50
N ARG A 40 12.83 -12.84 29.67
CA ARG A 40 13.59 -12.59 30.91
C ARG A 40 14.47 -13.79 31.26
N ASP A 41 13.91 -15.00 31.21
CA ASP A 41 14.64 -16.23 31.60
C ASP A 41 15.79 -16.53 30.62
N GLU A 42 15.64 -16.12 29.37
CA GLU A 42 16.68 -16.10 28.34
C GLU A 42 17.67 -14.92 28.50
N GLY A 43 17.43 -13.95 29.37
CA GLY A 43 18.23 -12.73 29.47
C GLY A 43 18.16 -11.83 28.24
N VAL A 44 17.07 -11.88 27.48
CA VAL A 44 16.87 -11.12 26.26
C VAL A 44 15.87 -10.00 26.51
N PRO A 45 16.25 -8.72 26.33
CA PRO A 45 15.30 -7.61 26.43
C PRO A 45 14.38 -7.55 25.22
N GLY A 46 13.11 -7.18 25.44
CA GLY A 46 12.11 -6.97 24.38
C GLY A 46 11.48 -5.58 24.45
N THR A 47 10.95 -5.11 23.32
CA THR A 47 10.09 -3.92 23.25
C THR A 47 8.72 -4.30 22.70
N PHE A 48 7.67 -3.99 23.45
CA PHE A 48 6.30 -4.34 23.12
C PHE A 48 5.54 -3.06 22.70
N PHE A 49 5.19 -2.95 21.42
CA PHE A 49 4.39 -1.85 20.87
C PHE A 49 2.91 -2.22 20.97
N VAL A 50 2.24 -1.67 21.98
CA VAL A 50 0.91 -2.10 22.38
C VAL A 50 -0.21 -1.28 21.73
N LEU A 51 -1.34 -1.93 21.46
CA LEU A 51 -2.59 -1.29 21.03
C LEU A 51 -3.47 -0.97 22.23
N GLY A 52 -4.06 0.23 22.26
CA GLY A 52 -4.98 0.63 23.30
C GLY A 52 -6.19 -0.30 23.42
N GLU A 53 -6.75 -0.75 22.30
CA GLU A 53 -7.87 -1.71 22.30
C GLU A 53 -7.48 -3.10 22.83
N SER A 54 -6.25 -3.53 22.67
CA SER A 54 -5.75 -4.79 23.23
C SER A 54 -5.52 -4.68 24.74
N VAL A 55 -5.12 -3.50 25.21
CA VAL A 55 -4.96 -3.21 26.65
C VAL A 55 -6.29 -3.30 27.40
N GLU A 56 -7.41 -2.91 26.80
CA GLU A 56 -8.73 -3.06 27.43
C GLU A 56 -9.06 -4.52 27.76
N ARG A 57 -8.58 -5.46 26.96
CA ARG A 57 -8.89 -6.89 27.10
C ARG A 57 -7.84 -7.65 27.88
N HIS A 58 -6.58 -7.34 27.68
CA HIS A 58 -5.44 -8.12 28.16
C HIS A 58 -4.45 -7.29 28.97
N GLY A 59 -4.83 -6.10 29.45
CA GLY A 59 -3.93 -5.15 30.14
C GLY A 59 -3.13 -5.74 31.31
N ALA A 60 -3.68 -6.72 32.03
CA ALA A 60 -2.98 -7.41 33.12
C ALA A 60 -1.68 -8.11 32.64
N ALA A 61 -1.54 -8.44 31.36
CA ALA A 61 -0.31 -9.01 30.83
C ALA A 61 0.86 -8.01 30.83
N LEU A 62 0.57 -6.70 30.83
CA LEU A 62 1.58 -5.65 30.89
C LEU A 62 2.32 -5.59 32.23
N ASP A 63 1.71 -6.09 33.32
CA ASP A 63 2.43 -6.25 34.59
C ASP A 63 3.63 -7.18 34.42
N ALA A 64 3.46 -8.30 33.71
CA ALA A 64 4.56 -9.21 33.43
C ALA A 64 5.63 -8.57 32.52
N VAL A 65 5.22 -7.78 31.51
CA VAL A 65 6.17 -7.06 30.63
C VAL A 65 7.03 -6.09 31.43
N ARG A 66 6.41 -5.28 32.31
CA ARG A 66 7.10 -4.34 33.20
C ARG A 66 8.00 -5.06 34.21
N ASP A 67 7.45 -6.05 34.91
CA ASP A 67 8.14 -6.73 36.02
C ASP A 67 9.31 -7.59 35.53
N CYS A 68 9.27 -8.01 34.25
CA CYS A 68 10.39 -8.67 33.58
C CYS A 68 11.42 -7.68 33.00
N GLY A 69 11.24 -6.38 33.14
CA GLY A 69 12.17 -5.34 32.69
C GLY A 69 12.17 -5.04 31.19
N HIS A 70 11.09 -5.39 30.48
CA HIS A 70 10.92 -5.08 29.07
C HIS A 70 10.37 -3.67 28.87
N VAL A 71 10.51 -3.14 27.65
CA VAL A 71 10.07 -1.80 27.27
C VAL A 71 8.64 -1.88 26.72
N ILE A 72 7.77 -0.97 27.17
CA ILE A 72 6.44 -0.78 26.60
C ILE A 72 6.49 0.44 25.67
N GLY A 73 6.22 0.22 24.39
CA GLY A 73 6.03 1.23 23.34
C GLY A 73 4.57 1.36 22.95
N LEU A 74 4.26 2.32 22.08
CA LEU A 74 2.91 2.62 21.64
C LEU A 74 2.72 2.22 20.17
N HIS A 75 1.62 1.54 19.85
CA HIS A 75 1.31 1.14 18.47
C HIS A 75 0.11 1.91 17.88
N ALA A 76 -0.72 2.47 18.64
CA ALA A 76 -1.90 3.31 18.44
C ALA A 76 -3.01 2.88 19.41
N ASP A 77 -4.13 3.63 19.46
CA ASP A 77 -5.31 3.19 20.21
C ASP A 77 -6.02 2.02 19.50
N LYS A 78 -6.10 2.11 18.16
CA LYS A 78 -6.66 1.07 17.30
C LYS A 78 -5.72 0.72 16.17
N HIS A 79 -5.69 -0.54 15.74
CA HIS A 79 -4.84 -1.02 14.65
C HIS A 79 -5.34 -0.50 13.29
N ARG A 80 -5.09 0.79 13.03
CA ARG A 80 -5.48 1.50 11.79
C ARG A 80 -4.34 2.37 11.29
N PRO A 81 -4.11 2.44 9.96
CA PRO A 81 -3.10 3.34 9.40
C PRO A 81 -3.34 4.79 9.82
N PHE A 82 -2.28 5.50 10.18
CA PHE A 82 -2.40 6.94 10.43
C PHE A 82 -2.75 7.68 9.15
N ARG A 83 -3.64 8.66 9.25
CA ARG A 83 -4.15 9.44 8.11
C ARG A 83 -3.52 10.83 8.02
N SER A 84 -2.92 11.30 9.10
CA SER A 84 -2.27 12.61 9.23
C SER A 84 -1.45 12.69 10.51
N ALA A 85 -0.61 13.72 10.64
CA ALA A 85 0.11 14.01 11.88
C ALA A 85 -0.84 14.20 13.08
N GLY A 86 -1.96 14.91 12.90
CA GLY A 86 -2.97 15.08 13.94
C GLY A 86 -3.62 13.76 14.34
N HIS A 87 -3.99 12.92 13.36
CA HIS A 87 -4.53 11.58 13.65
C HIS A 87 -3.52 10.68 14.36
N ALA A 88 -2.23 10.72 13.96
CA ALA A 88 -1.17 10.00 14.66
C ALA A 88 -1.05 10.47 16.12
N ALA A 89 -1.03 11.79 16.36
CA ALA A 89 -0.97 12.36 17.69
C ALA A 89 -2.17 11.94 18.55
N ASP A 90 -3.37 11.94 18.00
CA ASP A 90 -4.60 11.52 18.68
C ASP A 90 -4.58 10.02 19.02
N GLU A 91 -4.20 9.16 18.08
CA GLU A 91 -4.16 7.71 18.28
C GLU A 91 -3.07 7.31 19.29
N ILE A 92 -1.88 7.88 19.15
CA ILE A 92 -0.78 7.65 20.09
C ILE A 92 -1.10 8.21 21.47
N GLY A 93 -1.70 9.41 21.54
CA GLY A 93 -2.11 10.02 22.80
C GLY A 93 -3.18 9.22 23.55
N ARG A 94 -4.17 8.65 22.85
CA ARG A 94 -5.17 7.75 23.44
C ARG A 94 -4.55 6.45 23.96
N CYS A 95 -3.69 5.83 23.17
CA CYS A 95 -2.95 4.64 23.60
C CYS A 95 -2.10 4.94 24.84
N ALA A 96 -1.33 6.02 24.83
CA ALA A 96 -0.50 6.44 25.97
C ALA A 96 -1.33 6.66 27.23
N ALA A 97 -2.52 7.27 27.12
CA ALA A 97 -3.41 7.45 28.26
C ALA A 97 -3.85 6.12 28.89
N ARG A 98 -4.11 5.08 28.08
CA ARG A 98 -4.49 3.74 28.56
C ARG A 98 -3.36 3.00 29.28
N VAL A 99 -2.13 3.23 28.88
CA VAL A 99 -0.94 2.58 29.47
C VAL A 99 -0.12 3.50 30.37
N SER A 100 -0.66 4.65 30.75
CA SER A 100 0.05 5.69 31.50
C SER A 100 0.71 5.21 32.79
N SER A 101 0.11 4.22 33.49
CA SER A 101 0.67 3.60 34.71
C SER A 101 1.91 2.74 34.46
N TYR A 102 2.16 2.38 33.21
CA TYR A 102 3.32 1.57 32.79
C TYR A 102 4.45 2.41 32.18
N LEU A 103 4.19 3.67 31.84
CA LEU A 103 5.18 4.55 31.23
C LEU A 103 5.95 5.32 32.30
N THR A 104 7.28 5.16 32.31
CA THR A 104 8.16 5.80 33.31
C THR A 104 8.97 6.98 32.75
N GLY A 105 8.76 7.35 31.48
CA GLY A 105 9.52 8.41 30.81
C GLY A 105 9.15 8.52 29.33
N PRO A 106 10.04 9.13 28.53
CA PRO A 106 9.88 9.18 27.08
C PRO A 106 9.66 7.78 26.51
N THR A 107 8.79 7.66 25.51
CA THR A 107 8.32 6.35 25.02
C THR A 107 8.40 6.30 23.51
N TRP A 108 8.81 5.15 22.99
CA TRP A 108 8.81 4.84 21.58
C TRP A 108 7.40 4.63 21.04
N PHE A 109 7.16 5.02 19.79
CA PHE A 109 5.96 4.58 19.06
C PHE A 109 6.32 3.99 17.69
N ARG A 110 5.49 3.04 17.26
CA ARG A 110 5.50 2.46 15.92
C ARG A 110 4.10 2.60 15.31
N PRO A 111 3.98 3.11 14.07
CA PRO A 111 2.67 3.20 13.42
C PRO A 111 2.18 1.82 12.99
N PRO A 112 0.86 1.54 13.07
CA PRO A 112 0.26 0.33 12.52
C PRO A 112 0.67 0.11 11.05
N TYR A 113 0.94 -1.15 10.69
CA TYR A 113 1.46 -1.55 9.36
C TYR A 113 2.78 -0.87 8.98
N GLY A 114 3.47 -0.21 9.89
CA GLY A 114 4.58 0.70 9.60
C GLY A 114 4.17 1.86 8.69
N MET A 115 2.88 2.20 8.62
CA MET A 115 2.36 3.24 7.74
C MET A 115 2.22 4.57 8.49
N GLY A 116 3.03 5.53 8.11
CA GLY A 116 3.08 6.86 8.73
C GLY A 116 4.50 7.22 9.16
N HIS A 117 4.99 8.35 8.67
CA HIS A 117 6.32 8.89 8.95
C HIS A 117 6.26 10.20 9.74
N TRP A 118 5.06 10.50 10.29
CA TRP A 118 4.89 11.72 11.07
C TRP A 118 5.50 11.55 12.47
N PRO A 119 6.42 12.43 12.87
CA PRO A 119 6.81 12.50 14.27
C PRO A 119 5.61 12.94 15.12
N VAL A 120 5.48 12.36 16.30
CA VAL A 120 4.43 12.73 17.26
C VAL A 120 5.09 13.49 18.41
N PRO A 121 4.77 14.76 18.64
CA PRO A 121 5.35 15.56 19.72
C PRO A 121 5.21 14.87 21.07
N GLY A 122 6.31 14.81 21.84
CA GLY A 122 6.35 14.16 23.14
C GLY A 122 6.66 12.65 23.10
N TYR A 123 6.76 12.03 21.93
CA TYR A 123 7.07 10.62 21.74
C TYR A 123 8.24 10.44 20.79
N ALA A 124 9.03 9.38 20.99
CA ALA A 124 10.12 9.03 20.11
C ALA A 124 9.62 8.08 18.99
N GLY A 125 10.11 8.27 17.78
CA GLY A 125 9.68 7.49 16.62
C GLY A 125 9.31 8.41 15.45
N PRO A 126 8.65 7.88 14.43
CA PRO A 126 8.16 6.50 14.29
C PRO A 126 9.29 5.47 14.11
N VAL A 127 9.18 4.33 14.78
CA VAL A 127 10.15 3.23 14.72
C VAL A 127 9.77 2.22 13.65
N GLY A 128 10.69 1.90 12.75
CA GLY A 128 10.57 0.81 11.79
C GLY A 128 11.32 -0.45 12.24
N TRP A 129 11.67 -1.31 11.27
CA TRP A 129 12.39 -2.56 11.50
C TRP A 129 13.35 -2.88 10.34
N HIS A 130 14.24 -3.83 10.57
CA HIS A 130 15.23 -4.30 9.61
C HIS A 130 14.90 -5.70 9.06
N ALA A 131 14.15 -6.50 9.82
CA ALA A 131 13.79 -7.85 9.43
C ALA A 131 12.42 -8.26 9.98
N HIS A 132 11.72 -9.12 9.23
CA HIS A 132 10.52 -9.81 9.67
C HIS A 132 10.36 -11.16 8.93
N GLY A 133 9.64 -12.11 9.52
CA GLY A 133 9.39 -13.44 8.96
C GLY A 133 7.93 -13.69 8.60
N ARG A 134 7.07 -12.68 8.66
CA ARG A 134 5.62 -12.82 8.46
C ARG A 134 4.99 -13.81 9.44
N ASP A 135 5.32 -13.69 10.70
CA ASP A 135 4.81 -14.52 11.80
C ASP A 135 3.28 -14.49 11.89
N TRP A 136 2.63 -13.38 11.49
CA TRP A 136 1.17 -13.26 11.36
C TRP A 136 0.55 -14.22 10.33
N ASP A 137 1.32 -14.77 9.40
CA ASP A 137 0.85 -15.72 8.38
C ASP A 137 0.79 -17.17 8.90
N ILE A 138 1.38 -17.48 10.04
CA ILE A 138 1.39 -18.84 10.61
C ILE A 138 -0.02 -19.29 10.98
N THR A 139 -0.83 -18.38 11.53
CA THR A 139 -2.19 -18.68 11.97
C THR A 139 -3.22 -18.67 10.84
N TYR A 140 -3.02 -17.83 9.82
CA TYR A 140 -4.05 -17.54 8.81
C TYR A 140 -3.79 -18.16 7.45
N ARG A 141 -2.57 -18.59 7.16
CA ARG A 141 -2.17 -19.03 5.83
C ARG A 141 -1.49 -20.38 5.91
N HIS A 142 -2.16 -21.38 5.38
CA HIS A 142 -1.57 -22.69 5.13
C HIS A 142 -0.29 -22.52 4.30
N GLY A 143 0.88 -22.69 4.90
CA GLY A 143 2.17 -22.66 4.21
C GLY A 143 3.31 -21.97 4.93
N GLN A 144 3.05 -21.08 5.89
CA GLN A 144 4.11 -20.53 6.73
C GLN A 144 4.33 -21.44 7.93
N THR A 145 5.54 -21.99 8.08
CA THR A 145 5.93 -22.76 9.27
C THR A 145 6.73 -21.89 10.23
N VAL A 146 6.83 -22.33 11.48
CA VAL A 146 7.67 -21.67 12.49
C VAL A 146 9.11 -21.61 12.03
N GLU A 147 9.63 -22.70 11.49
CA GLU A 147 11.02 -22.82 11.01
C GLU A 147 11.25 -21.83 9.84
N ALA A 148 10.35 -21.79 8.86
CA ALA A 148 10.48 -20.88 7.72
C ALA A 148 10.42 -19.40 8.14
N CYS A 149 9.60 -19.09 9.13
CA CYS A 149 9.55 -17.74 9.73
C CYS A 149 10.87 -17.38 10.42
N VAL A 150 11.39 -18.30 11.24
CA VAL A 150 12.66 -18.12 11.97
C VAL A 150 13.83 -17.99 10.99
N ASP A 151 13.92 -18.87 9.99
CA ASP A 151 14.99 -18.82 8.98
C ASP A 151 14.95 -17.50 8.21
N ALA A 152 13.78 -17.05 7.77
CA ALA A 152 13.64 -15.78 7.06
C ALA A 152 14.10 -14.57 7.88
N ILE A 153 13.83 -14.53 9.19
CA ILE A 153 14.31 -13.44 10.06
C ILE A 153 15.82 -13.57 10.30
N ALA A 154 16.28 -14.79 10.62
CA ALA A 154 17.67 -15.03 10.96
C ALA A 154 18.60 -14.68 9.80
N ASP A 155 18.27 -15.11 8.58
CA ASP A 155 19.06 -14.81 7.38
C ASP A 155 19.23 -13.30 7.18
N GLN A 156 18.14 -12.52 7.28
CA GLN A 156 18.16 -11.08 7.12
C GLN A 156 19.02 -10.38 8.19
N ILE A 157 18.91 -10.81 9.46
CA ILE A 157 19.64 -10.21 10.58
C ILE A 157 21.10 -10.61 10.56
N ILE A 158 21.43 -11.84 10.21
CA ILE A 158 22.81 -12.34 10.12
C ILE A 158 23.54 -11.63 8.96
N GLU A 159 22.91 -11.53 7.78
CA GLU A 159 23.49 -10.82 6.63
C GLU A 159 23.80 -9.36 6.95
N ARG A 160 22.92 -8.69 7.70
CA ARG A 160 23.11 -7.30 8.14
C ARG A 160 24.04 -7.11 9.33
N ASN A 161 24.44 -8.18 9.99
CA ASN A 161 25.16 -8.17 11.25
C ASN A 161 24.42 -7.40 12.37
N GLY A 162 23.11 -7.67 12.52
CA GLY A 162 22.27 -7.07 13.55
C GLY A 162 21.09 -6.27 13.02
N GLY A 163 20.30 -5.69 13.92
CA GLY A 163 19.15 -4.85 13.56
C GLY A 163 17.93 -5.04 14.44
N ILE A 164 16.84 -4.37 14.08
CA ILE A 164 15.55 -4.44 14.77
C ILE A 164 14.68 -5.48 14.06
N VAL A 165 14.15 -6.43 14.82
CA VAL A 165 13.25 -7.49 14.35
C VAL A 165 11.81 -7.10 14.67
N LEU A 166 10.92 -7.20 13.66
CA LEU A 166 9.47 -7.13 13.82
C LEU A 166 8.90 -8.53 14.04
N LEU A 167 8.19 -8.68 15.14
CA LEU A 167 7.35 -9.81 15.50
C LEU A 167 6.01 -9.30 16.02
N HIS A 168 5.04 -10.19 16.23
CA HIS A 168 3.72 -9.86 16.79
C HIS A 168 3.44 -10.78 17.99
N ASP A 169 3.12 -10.22 19.14
CA ASP A 169 2.72 -11.02 20.32
C ASP A 169 1.21 -11.25 20.40
N PHE A 170 0.48 -10.57 19.53
CA PHE A 170 -0.95 -10.78 19.31
C PHE A 170 -1.34 -10.33 17.89
N VAL A 171 -2.53 -10.72 17.44
CA VAL A 171 -3.18 -10.16 16.24
C VAL A 171 -4.46 -9.49 16.71
N SER A 172 -4.60 -8.21 16.40
CA SER A 172 -5.79 -7.46 16.78
C SER A 172 -7.06 -8.13 16.23
N ALA A 173 -8.06 -8.34 17.10
CA ALA A 173 -9.37 -8.89 16.68
C ALA A 173 -10.12 -7.96 15.70
N THR A 174 -9.63 -6.74 15.47
CA THR A 174 -10.13 -5.85 14.41
C THR A 174 -9.51 -6.18 13.05
N GLU A 175 -8.43 -6.98 13.02
CA GLU A 175 -7.96 -7.61 11.81
C GLU A 175 -8.82 -8.84 11.48
N PHE A 176 -8.88 -9.16 10.22
CA PHE A 176 -9.72 -10.22 9.68
C PHE A 176 -9.42 -11.57 10.36
N VAL A 177 -10.24 -11.92 11.34
CA VAL A 177 -10.30 -13.26 11.90
C VAL A 177 -11.36 -14.02 11.11
N PRO A 178 -11.04 -15.14 10.46
CA PRO A 178 -12.03 -15.96 9.77
C PRO A 178 -13.21 -16.29 10.70
N ALA A 179 -14.42 -16.23 10.17
CA ALA A 179 -15.62 -16.54 10.97
C ALA A 179 -15.51 -17.95 11.55
N GLY A 180 -15.66 -18.05 12.87
CA GLY A 180 -15.59 -19.32 13.60
C GLY A 180 -14.29 -19.57 14.35
N LEU A 181 -13.26 -18.72 14.20
CA LEU A 181 -12.06 -18.76 15.03
C LEU A 181 -12.26 -17.96 16.33
N THR A 182 -11.71 -18.47 17.41
CA THR A 182 -11.64 -17.80 18.72
C THR A 182 -10.27 -17.14 18.89
N GLU A 183 -10.09 -16.29 19.90
CA GLU A 183 -8.78 -15.74 20.24
C GLU A 183 -7.73 -16.83 20.51
N ALA A 184 -8.14 -18.00 21.01
CA ALA A 184 -7.24 -19.13 21.23
C ALA A 184 -6.74 -19.75 19.92
N ASP A 185 -7.53 -19.63 18.85
CA ASP A 185 -7.15 -20.10 17.52
C ASP A 185 -6.17 -19.14 16.81
N LEU A 186 -5.95 -17.95 17.40
CA LEU A 186 -5.04 -16.92 16.91
C LEU A 186 -3.65 -17.02 17.54
N ASP A 187 -3.27 -18.17 18.06
CA ASP A 187 -1.95 -18.38 18.62
C ASP A 187 -0.90 -18.34 17.50
N LEU A 188 -0.14 -17.25 17.45
CA LEU A 188 0.96 -17.02 16.50
C LEU A 188 2.19 -17.92 16.79
N ARG A 189 2.12 -18.79 17.79
CA ARG A 189 3.26 -19.58 18.28
C ARG A 189 4.47 -18.69 18.60
N ILE A 190 4.22 -17.46 19.02
CA ILE A 190 5.25 -16.41 19.18
C ILE A 190 6.33 -16.78 20.18
N VAL A 191 5.99 -17.51 21.24
CA VAL A 191 6.97 -17.98 22.23
C VAL A 191 7.96 -18.93 21.59
N GLU A 192 7.47 -19.89 20.79
CA GLU A 192 8.29 -20.88 20.09
C GLU A 192 9.15 -20.21 19.00
N ILE A 193 8.57 -19.35 18.18
CA ILE A 193 9.29 -18.56 17.16
C ILE A 193 10.44 -17.81 17.81
N THR A 194 10.13 -17.07 18.88
CA THR A 194 11.11 -16.22 19.56
C THR A 194 12.23 -17.05 20.19
N GLN A 195 11.90 -18.18 20.78
CA GLN A 195 12.88 -19.07 21.41
C GLN A 195 13.84 -19.68 20.39
N LEU A 196 13.32 -20.17 19.27
CA LEU A 196 14.14 -20.69 18.17
C LEU A 196 15.01 -19.60 17.54
N LEU A 197 14.44 -18.41 17.33
CA LEU A 197 15.15 -17.26 16.77
C LEU A 197 16.32 -16.82 17.68
N ILE A 198 16.11 -16.76 19.00
CA ILE A 198 17.15 -16.44 19.96
C ILE A 198 18.33 -17.44 19.83
N GLY A 199 18.05 -18.74 19.77
CA GLY A 199 19.06 -19.77 19.56
C GLY A 199 19.87 -19.54 18.29
N ARG A 200 19.20 -19.38 17.16
CA ARG A 200 19.83 -19.15 15.84
C ARG A 200 20.73 -17.91 15.81
N LEU A 201 20.26 -16.80 16.37
CA LEU A 201 21.01 -15.55 16.36
C LEU A 201 22.22 -15.58 17.33
N ARG A 202 22.10 -16.30 18.46
CA ARG A 202 23.24 -16.55 19.37
C ARG A 202 24.29 -17.43 18.72
N ASP A 203 23.89 -18.48 18.02
CA ASP A 203 24.80 -19.37 17.29
C ASP A 203 25.56 -18.61 16.20
N ALA A 204 24.96 -17.55 15.65
CA ALA A 204 25.60 -16.63 14.71
C ALA A 204 26.48 -15.56 15.40
N GLY A 205 26.61 -15.58 16.72
CA GLY A 205 27.46 -14.64 17.48
C GLY A 205 26.83 -13.27 17.74
N LEU A 206 25.52 -13.12 17.53
CA LEU A 206 24.81 -11.86 17.75
C LEU A 206 24.36 -11.70 19.21
N SER A 207 24.32 -10.47 19.69
CA SER A 207 23.93 -10.10 21.04
C SER A 207 22.59 -9.36 21.06
N PHE A 208 21.79 -9.58 22.11
CA PHE A 208 20.49 -8.94 22.24
C PHE A 208 20.56 -7.66 23.09
N VAL A 209 19.92 -6.61 22.60
CA VAL A 209 19.85 -5.31 23.27
C VAL A 209 18.42 -4.79 23.23
N ARG A 210 18.05 -3.94 24.20
CA ARG A 210 16.81 -3.15 24.07
C ARG A 210 17.01 -2.02 23.04
N LEU A 211 15.91 -1.46 22.55
CA LEU A 211 15.99 -0.17 21.84
C LEU A 211 16.68 0.86 22.76
N PRO A 212 17.50 1.78 22.24
CA PRO A 212 18.08 2.86 23.00
C PRO A 212 17.04 3.62 23.82
N ASP A 213 17.45 4.33 24.87
CA ASP A 213 16.51 5.18 25.60
C ASP A 213 15.98 6.26 24.64
N PRO A 214 14.65 6.44 24.58
CA PRO A 214 14.05 7.33 23.60
C PRO A 214 14.30 8.81 23.94
N GLU A 215 14.73 9.57 22.94
CA GLU A 215 14.75 11.02 23.02
C GLU A 215 13.43 11.59 22.48
N PRO A 216 12.65 12.32 23.29
CA PRO A 216 11.37 12.87 22.83
C PRO A 216 11.61 13.94 21.77
N VAL A 217 10.83 13.89 20.69
CA VAL A 217 10.82 14.99 19.73
C VAL A 217 10.27 16.24 20.43
N PRO A 218 11.02 17.37 20.50
CA PRO A 218 10.54 18.59 21.11
C PRO A 218 9.23 19.05 20.46
N ALA A 219 8.30 19.53 21.26
CA ALA A 219 7.15 20.24 20.71
C ALA A 219 7.67 21.42 19.88
N ALA A 220 7.30 21.50 18.59
CA ALA A 220 7.67 22.64 17.78
C ALA A 220 7.16 23.91 18.48
N PRO A 221 8.00 24.96 18.64
CA PRO A 221 7.53 26.21 19.21
C PRO A 221 6.38 26.75 18.34
N PRO A 222 5.36 27.39 18.92
CA PRO A 222 4.29 27.99 18.15
C PRO A 222 4.90 28.92 17.11
N ALA A 223 4.60 28.71 15.85
CA ALA A 223 5.15 29.49 14.74
C ALA A 223 4.80 30.97 14.95
N PRO A 224 5.79 31.88 14.89
CA PRO A 224 5.48 33.31 14.90
C PRO A 224 4.71 33.65 13.62
N VAL A 225 3.57 34.28 13.79
CA VAL A 225 2.77 34.84 12.70
C VAL A 225 3.51 36.06 12.16
N ALA A 226 4.42 35.89 11.23
CA ALA A 226 4.87 36.94 10.29
C ALA A 226 5.76 36.34 9.19
N ALA A 227 5.31 36.53 7.95
CA ALA A 227 6.08 36.69 6.73
C ALA A 227 7.35 35.86 6.52
N MET A 228 7.21 34.77 5.77
CA MET A 228 8.26 34.35 4.84
C MET A 228 7.63 33.97 3.51
N ALA A 229 7.78 34.85 2.55
CA ALA A 229 7.65 34.54 1.14
C ALA A 229 8.81 33.65 0.69
N SER A 230 8.51 32.75 -0.27
CA SER A 230 9.41 32.02 -1.13
C SER A 230 10.23 30.87 -0.56
N ARG A 231 9.62 29.67 -0.62
CA ARG A 231 10.15 28.45 -1.27
C ARG A 231 9.04 27.38 -1.23
N PRO A 232 8.60 26.80 -2.37
CA PRO A 232 7.61 25.73 -2.33
C PRO A 232 8.32 24.43 -1.88
N ALA A 233 8.15 24.07 -0.61
CA ALA A 233 8.41 22.72 -0.15
C ALA A 233 7.29 21.82 -0.69
N ALA A 234 7.65 20.67 -1.26
CA ALA A 234 6.71 19.66 -1.71
C ALA A 234 5.74 19.31 -0.57
N ARG A 235 4.47 19.67 -0.75
CA ARG A 235 3.41 19.46 0.24
C ARG A 235 2.82 18.08 -0.01
N LEU A 236 3.18 17.13 0.85
CA LEU A 236 2.49 15.83 0.93
C LEU A 236 1.01 16.04 1.23
N LEU A 237 0.13 15.26 0.57
CA LEU A 237 -1.29 15.21 0.89
C LEU A 237 -1.49 14.64 2.32
N ALA A 238 -1.47 15.52 3.30
CA ALA A 238 -1.93 15.28 4.66
C ALA A 238 -3.47 15.15 4.65
N ALA A 239 -4.07 14.74 5.77
CA ALA A 239 -5.54 14.75 5.92
C ALA A 239 -6.19 16.12 5.71
N GLU A 240 -5.41 17.21 5.67
CA GLU A 240 -5.84 18.51 5.15
C GLU A 240 -6.23 18.41 3.67
N ASP A 241 -5.62 17.54 2.90
CA ASP A 241 -5.98 17.32 1.49
C ASP A 241 -7.19 16.38 1.37
N MET A 242 -7.41 15.46 2.33
CA MET A 242 -8.70 14.77 2.48
C MET A 242 -9.77 15.69 3.09
N GLN A 243 -9.38 16.66 3.90
CA GLN A 243 -10.21 17.75 4.38
C GLN A 243 -10.34 18.84 3.31
N SER A 244 -9.32 19.05 2.47
CA SER A 244 -9.36 19.82 1.24
C SER A 244 -10.26 19.13 0.21
N ILE A 245 -10.25 17.81 0.10
CA ILE A 245 -11.29 17.04 -0.62
C ILE A 245 -12.67 17.26 0.04
N ARG A 246 -12.76 17.39 1.36
CA ARG A 246 -14.00 17.81 2.07
C ARG A 246 -14.27 19.31 1.98
N LEU A 247 -13.26 20.17 1.96
CA LEU A 247 -13.39 21.62 1.80
C LEU A 247 -13.62 22.00 0.33
N HIS A 248 -13.00 21.28 -0.63
CA HIS A 248 -13.38 21.31 -2.03
C HIS A 248 -14.81 20.78 -2.28
N ARG A 249 -15.38 19.98 -1.35
CA ARG A 249 -16.82 19.73 -1.32
C ARG A 249 -17.66 20.98 -1.03
N ALA A 250 -17.15 21.93 -0.29
CA ALA A 250 -17.86 23.17 0.02
C ALA A 250 -17.64 24.27 -1.05
N THR A 251 -16.51 24.26 -1.76
CA THR A 251 -16.21 25.20 -2.85
C THR A 251 -16.43 24.59 -4.23
N ALA A 252 -16.49 23.25 -4.36
CA ALA A 252 -16.71 22.51 -5.60
C ALA A 252 -18.21 22.41 -5.97
N LYS A 253 -18.89 23.54 -6.00
CA LYS A 253 -20.06 23.65 -6.89
C LYS A 253 -19.65 23.65 -8.38
N ALA A 254 -18.35 23.56 -8.68
CA ALA A 254 -17.79 23.66 -10.04
C ALA A 254 -16.64 22.70 -10.38
N SER A 255 -16.21 21.74 -9.53
CA SER A 255 -15.15 20.78 -9.87
C SER A 255 -15.39 19.41 -9.25
N GLY A 256 -15.08 18.36 -10.00
CA GLY A 256 -15.47 16.96 -9.82
C GLY A 256 -15.15 16.31 -8.47
N GLY A 257 -15.97 15.35 -8.07
CA GLY A 257 -15.80 14.55 -6.85
C GLY A 257 -14.87 13.35 -7.05
N ILE A 258 -14.46 12.69 -5.95
CA ILE A 258 -13.56 11.51 -5.94
C ILE A 258 -14.07 10.29 -6.74
N LEU A 259 -15.32 10.33 -7.18
CA LEU A 259 -15.95 9.32 -8.04
C LEU A 259 -16.29 9.86 -9.43
N ASP A 260 -15.87 11.07 -9.77
CA ASP A 260 -16.03 11.57 -11.13
C ASP A 260 -15.14 10.79 -12.08
N LEU A 261 -15.56 10.70 -13.33
CA LEU A 261 -14.84 9.94 -14.35
C LEU A 261 -13.39 10.42 -14.48
N LEU A 262 -13.16 11.70 -14.36
CA LEU A 262 -11.84 12.30 -14.27
C LEU A 262 -11.67 12.91 -12.86
N MET A 263 -10.91 12.21 -12.02
CA MET A 263 -10.65 12.58 -10.64
C MET A 263 -9.31 13.32 -10.52
N PRO A 264 -9.30 14.59 -10.09
CA PRO A 264 -8.05 15.28 -9.82
C PRO A 264 -7.40 14.68 -8.54
N VAL A 265 -6.17 14.18 -8.68
CA VAL A 265 -5.36 13.62 -7.58
C VAL A 265 -4.35 14.66 -7.09
N ARG A 266 -3.68 15.34 -8.03
CA ARG A 266 -2.80 16.48 -7.77
C ARG A 266 -2.96 17.49 -8.91
N VAL A 267 -3.38 18.71 -8.59
CA VAL A 267 -3.62 19.78 -9.56
C VAL A 267 -2.45 20.78 -9.51
N GLY A 268 -2.11 21.38 -10.64
CA GLY A 268 -1.03 22.37 -10.79
C GLY A 268 -1.04 22.97 -12.20
N ASP A 269 0.02 23.65 -12.58
CA ASP A 269 0.15 24.32 -13.88
C ASP A 269 1.01 23.50 -14.88
N GLY A 270 1.50 22.34 -14.48
CA GLY A 270 2.38 21.51 -15.29
C GLY A 270 1.62 20.50 -16.17
N PRO A 271 2.36 19.66 -16.92
CA PRO A 271 1.77 18.60 -17.73
C PRO A 271 1.06 17.55 -16.87
N ALA A 272 0.01 16.95 -17.41
CA ALA A 272 -0.82 15.99 -16.68
C ALA A 272 -0.45 14.54 -16.99
N LEU A 273 -0.33 13.71 -15.94
CA LEU A 273 -0.31 12.25 -16.02
C LEU A 273 -1.70 11.70 -15.74
N PHE A 274 -2.24 10.96 -16.68
CA PHE A 274 -3.58 10.35 -16.61
C PHE A 274 -3.45 8.87 -16.27
N CYS A 275 -4.01 8.47 -15.12
CA CYS A 275 -3.90 7.13 -14.56
C CYS A 275 -5.19 6.34 -14.75
N MET A 276 -5.17 5.30 -15.57
CA MET A 276 -6.34 4.48 -15.92
C MET A 276 -6.64 3.48 -14.81
N HIS A 277 -7.91 3.39 -14.41
CA HIS A 277 -8.34 2.44 -13.37
C HIS A 277 -8.03 0.98 -13.72
N PRO A 278 -7.65 0.14 -12.76
CA PRO A 278 -7.57 -1.30 -12.94
C PRO A 278 -8.97 -1.95 -12.98
N LEU A 279 -9.05 -3.26 -12.92
CA LEU A 279 -10.27 -4.05 -13.05
C LEU A 279 -11.44 -3.55 -12.18
N VAL A 280 -11.16 -3.11 -10.95
CA VAL A 280 -12.18 -2.65 -10.00
C VAL A 280 -12.91 -1.37 -10.45
N GLY A 281 -12.34 -0.62 -11.39
CA GLY A 281 -12.94 0.62 -11.86
C GLY A 281 -12.60 1.86 -11.03
N LEU A 282 -11.67 1.75 -10.07
CA LEU A 282 -11.22 2.83 -9.20
C LEU A 282 -9.71 3.06 -9.37
N SER A 283 -9.31 4.28 -9.62
CA SER A 283 -7.90 4.67 -9.82
C SER A 283 -7.19 5.10 -8.52
N TRP A 284 -7.79 4.89 -7.36
CA TRP A 284 -7.25 5.29 -6.05
C TRP A 284 -5.91 4.66 -5.71
N CYS A 285 -5.63 3.49 -6.27
CA CYS A 285 -4.35 2.80 -6.08
C CYS A 285 -3.14 3.65 -6.51
N TYR A 286 -3.30 4.59 -7.45
CA TYR A 286 -2.23 5.46 -7.91
C TYR A 286 -1.92 6.63 -6.98
N MET A 287 -2.71 6.86 -5.93
CA MET A 287 -2.39 7.86 -4.91
C MET A 287 -1.05 7.56 -4.21
N ALA A 288 -0.65 6.29 -4.19
CA ALA A 288 0.66 5.89 -3.67
C ALA A 288 1.85 6.44 -4.48
N LEU A 289 1.65 6.89 -5.73
CA LEU A 289 2.69 7.53 -6.55
C LEU A 289 2.94 9.02 -6.21
N ILE A 290 2.01 9.65 -5.49
CA ILE A 290 2.06 11.11 -5.26
C ILE A 290 3.39 11.57 -4.64
N PRO A 291 3.96 10.87 -3.63
CA PRO A 291 5.21 11.30 -3.01
C PRO A 291 6.42 11.24 -3.94
N ASP A 292 6.40 10.34 -4.91
CA ASP A 292 7.58 9.93 -5.68
C ASP A 292 7.59 10.49 -7.11
N VAL A 293 6.44 10.99 -7.60
CA VAL A 293 6.35 11.66 -8.91
C VAL A 293 6.62 13.14 -8.74
N ASP A 294 7.52 13.69 -9.58
CA ASP A 294 7.89 15.10 -9.59
C ASP A 294 6.65 16.02 -9.46
N SER A 295 6.70 16.94 -8.51
CA SER A 295 5.60 17.85 -8.17
C SER A 295 5.14 18.76 -9.31
N ARG A 296 5.97 18.92 -10.36
CA ARG A 296 5.60 19.65 -11.58
C ARG A 296 4.48 18.99 -12.37
N PHE A 297 4.30 17.66 -12.24
CA PHE A 297 3.24 16.96 -12.96
C PHE A 297 1.92 17.01 -12.20
N GLN A 298 0.85 17.32 -12.90
CA GLN A 298 -0.51 17.07 -12.41
C GLN A 298 -0.80 15.56 -12.45
N LEU A 299 -1.66 15.08 -11.57
CA LEU A 299 -2.08 13.68 -11.52
C LEU A 299 -3.60 13.62 -11.60
N TYR A 300 -4.11 12.90 -12.56
CA TYR A 300 -5.54 12.61 -12.71
C TYR A 300 -5.77 11.11 -12.70
N GLY A 301 -6.75 10.66 -11.93
CA GLY A 301 -7.25 9.29 -12.00
C GLY A 301 -8.50 9.20 -12.85
N LEU A 302 -8.55 8.27 -13.81
CA LEU A 302 -9.78 7.95 -14.51
C LEU A 302 -10.51 6.82 -13.78
N GLN A 303 -11.76 7.08 -13.41
CA GLN A 303 -12.67 6.13 -12.78
C GLN A 303 -13.58 5.50 -13.85
N ALA A 304 -14.06 4.30 -13.56
CA ALA A 304 -15.02 3.68 -14.48
C ALA A 304 -16.38 4.37 -14.45
N ARG A 305 -17.03 4.45 -15.60
CA ARG A 305 -18.45 4.80 -15.66
C ARG A 305 -19.28 3.86 -14.79
N GLY A 306 -20.39 4.37 -14.29
CA GLY A 306 -21.33 3.59 -13.49
C GLY A 306 -20.97 3.46 -12.01
N VAL A 307 -19.75 3.83 -11.57
CA VAL A 307 -19.36 3.81 -10.16
C VAL A 307 -20.05 4.94 -9.37
N ARG A 308 -20.07 6.14 -9.94
CA ARG A 308 -20.67 7.33 -9.29
C ARG A 308 -22.19 7.28 -9.29
N ARG A 309 -22.76 6.94 -10.43
CA ARG A 309 -24.20 6.91 -10.67
C ARG A 309 -24.55 5.82 -11.69
N PRO A 310 -25.79 5.31 -11.68
CA PRO A 310 -26.26 4.43 -12.77
C PRO A 310 -26.21 5.18 -14.10
N GLU A 311 -25.48 4.63 -15.06
CA GLU A 311 -25.36 5.11 -16.43
C GLU A 311 -25.00 3.96 -17.37
N PRO A 312 -25.17 4.09 -18.69
CA PRO A 312 -24.71 3.09 -19.65
C PRO A 312 -23.21 2.84 -19.51
N LEU A 313 -22.82 1.59 -19.52
CA LEU A 313 -21.42 1.17 -19.48
C LEU A 313 -20.90 0.96 -20.92
N PRO A 314 -19.60 1.20 -21.18
CA PRO A 314 -19.03 0.97 -22.50
C PRO A 314 -19.14 -0.52 -22.87
N VAL A 315 -19.48 -0.81 -24.12
CA VAL A 315 -19.64 -2.19 -24.60
C VAL A 315 -18.38 -2.74 -25.27
N SER A 316 -17.37 -1.89 -25.50
CA SER A 316 -16.09 -2.30 -26.07
C SER A 316 -14.93 -1.44 -25.53
N MET A 317 -13.70 -1.95 -25.69
CA MET A 317 -12.49 -1.21 -25.34
C MET A 317 -12.34 0.07 -26.17
N GLU A 318 -12.76 0.05 -27.43
CA GLU A 318 -12.73 1.23 -28.29
C GLU A 318 -13.73 2.30 -27.81
N GLU A 319 -14.90 1.90 -27.34
CA GLU A 319 -15.87 2.85 -26.78
C GLU A 319 -15.33 3.45 -25.47
N MET A 320 -14.77 2.63 -24.60
CA MET A 320 -14.12 3.07 -23.35
C MET A 320 -12.98 4.05 -23.66
N ALA A 321 -12.13 3.71 -24.62
CA ALA A 321 -10.99 4.55 -25.01
C ALA A 321 -11.44 5.92 -25.57
N ARG A 322 -12.48 5.94 -26.41
CA ARG A 322 -13.05 7.19 -26.92
C ARG A 322 -13.58 8.09 -25.81
N ASP A 323 -14.35 7.50 -24.91
CA ASP A 323 -14.93 8.21 -23.78
C ASP A 323 -13.82 8.79 -22.86
N TYR A 324 -12.83 7.99 -22.54
CA TYR A 324 -11.73 8.47 -21.68
C TYR A 324 -10.86 9.51 -22.39
N THR A 325 -10.64 9.38 -23.69
CA THR A 325 -9.96 10.42 -24.47
C THR A 325 -10.74 11.74 -24.43
N ASP A 326 -12.08 11.70 -24.57
CA ASP A 326 -12.91 12.90 -24.47
C ASP A 326 -12.80 13.55 -23.09
N GLN A 327 -12.78 12.74 -22.01
CA GLN A 327 -12.60 13.25 -20.65
C GLN A 327 -11.21 13.84 -20.42
N ILE A 328 -10.15 13.18 -20.86
CA ILE A 328 -8.77 13.67 -20.78
C ILE A 328 -8.66 15.03 -21.46
N ARG A 329 -9.27 15.19 -22.64
CA ARG A 329 -9.23 16.44 -23.39
C ARG A 329 -10.02 17.58 -22.75
N THR A 330 -10.90 17.31 -21.79
CA THR A 330 -11.53 18.38 -20.98
C THR A 330 -10.55 19.00 -19.99
N ALA A 331 -9.56 18.24 -19.51
CA ALA A 331 -8.52 18.74 -18.60
C ALA A 331 -7.31 19.29 -19.38
N GLN A 332 -6.95 18.65 -20.50
CA GLN A 332 -5.83 19.03 -21.35
C GLN A 332 -6.27 18.95 -22.81
N ALA A 333 -6.48 20.08 -23.46
CA ALA A 333 -7.09 20.16 -24.79
C ALA A 333 -6.20 19.61 -25.93
N SER A 334 -4.87 19.64 -25.76
CA SER A 334 -3.87 19.20 -26.74
C SER A 334 -2.71 18.48 -26.06
N GLY A 335 -2.02 17.59 -26.82
CA GLY A 335 -0.85 16.87 -26.37
C GLY A 335 0.39 17.77 -26.11
N PRO A 336 1.51 17.17 -25.65
CA PRO A 336 1.68 15.72 -25.49
C PRO A 336 0.95 15.19 -24.25
N TYR A 337 0.34 14.00 -24.38
CA TYR A 337 -0.36 13.32 -23.30
C TYR A 337 0.55 12.29 -22.63
N TYR A 338 0.42 12.13 -21.31
CA TYR A 338 1.15 11.13 -20.52
C TYR A 338 0.13 10.21 -19.86
N LEU A 339 0.25 8.91 -20.12
CA LEU A 339 -0.73 7.90 -19.73
C LEU A 339 -0.09 6.85 -18.86
N LEU A 340 -0.78 6.38 -17.82
CA LEU A 340 -0.33 5.31 -16.95
C LEU A 340 -1.46 4.32 -16.67
N GLY A 341 -1.14 3.03 -16.66
CA GLY A 341 -2.08 2.00 -16.25
C GLY A 341 -1.42 0.74 -15.71
N TRP A 342 -2.04 0.17 -14.68
CA TRP A 342 -1.68 -1.10 -14.09
C TRP A 342 -2.73 -2.16 -14.42
N SER A 343 -2.28 -3.40 -14.73
CA SER A 343 -3.21 -4.49 -15.02
C SER A 343 -4.15 -4.11 -16.16
N LEU A 344 -5.46 -4.30 -16.03
CA LEU A 344 -6.44 -3.82 -17.02
C LEU A 344 -6.29 -2.33 -17.33
N GLY A 345 -5.86 -1.52 -16.36
CA GLY A 345 -5.57 -0.11 -16.60
C GLY A 345 -4.49 0.11 -17.66
N GLY A 346 -3.51 -0.80 -17.76
CA GLY A 346 -2.50 -0.80 -18.83
C GLY A 346 -3.12 -1.05 -20.21
N ASN A 347 -4.05 -1.98 -20.30
CA ASN A 347 -4.80 -2.25 -21.54
C ASN A 347 -5.64 -1.04 -21.96
N ILE A 348 -6.29 -0.39 -20.98
CA ILE A 348 -7.07 0.83 -21.21
C ILE A 348 -6.15 1.98 -21.64
N ALA A 349 -5.00 2.18 -20.97
CA ALA A 349 -4.02 3.20 -21.32
C ALA A 349 -3.50 3.02 -22.75
N PHE A 350 -3.20 1.79 -23.17
CA PHE A 350 -2.83 1.45 -24.53
C PHE A 350 -3.94 1.80 -25.54
N ALA A 351 -5.18 1.44 -25.23
CA ALA A 351 -6.31 1.75 -26.10
C ALA A 351 -6.56 3.27 -26.22
N VAL A 352 -6.38 4.02 -25.13
CA VAL A 352 -6.46 5.49 -25.11
C VAL A 352 -5.30 6.11 -25.89
N ALA A 353 -4.07 5.60 -25.78
CA ALA A 353 -2.93 6.07 -26.57
C ALA A 353 -3.22 5.92 -28.07
N ARG A 354 -3.71 4.75 -28.47
CA ARG A 354 -4.12 4.50 -29.87
C ARG A 354 -5.23 5.44 -30.35
N GLU A 355 -6.23 5.72 -29.52
CA GLU A 355 -7.31 6.63 -29.87
C GLU A 355 -6.83 8.09 -29.99
N LEU A 356 -5.91 8.53 -29.13
CA LEU A 356 -5.25 9.83 -29.21
C LEU A 356 -4.44 9.97 -30.50
N GLU A 357 -3.61 8.99 -30.84
CA GLU A 357 -2.83 8.97 -32.09
C GLU A 357 -3.74 8.95 -33.31
N ARG A 358 -4.84 8.18 -33.28
CA ARG A 358 -5.86 8.17 -34.35
C ARG A 358 -6.50 9.55 -34.56
N ARG A 359 -6.60 10.36 -33.52
CA ARG A 359 -7.10 11.76 -33.59
C ARG A 359 -5.99 12.76 -33.98
N GLY A 360 -4.78 12.30 -34.24
CA GLY A 360 -3.63 13.15 -34.58
C GLY A 360 -3.00 13.84 -33.37
N GLU A 361 -3.31 13.37 -32.17
CA GLU A 361 -2.71 13.89 -30.93
C GLU A 361 -1.42 13.16 -30.60
N GLN A 362 -0.47 13.87 -29.99
CA GLN A 362 0.80 13.29 -29.56
C GLN A 362 0.68 12.66 -28.17
N VAL A 363 1.07 11.39 -28.04
CA VAL A 363 1.32 10.73 -26.76
C VAL A 363 2.80 10.84 -26.44
N GLY A 364 3.15 11.57 -25.38
CA GLY A 364 4.54 11.82 -24.98
C GLY A 364 5.16 10.64 -24.23
N LEU A 365 4.35 9.90 -23.48
CA LEU A 365 4.77 8.67 -22.78
C LEU A 365 3.56 7.81 -22.43
N LEU A 366 3.64 6.53 -22.75
CA LEU A 366 2.78 5.48 -22.26
C LEU A 366 3.52 4.69 -21.17
N VAL A 367 2.91 4.54 -19.99
CA VAL A 367 3.46 3.77 -18.88
C VAL A 367 2.57 2.60 -18.57
N ILE A 368 3.12 1.41 -18.62
CA ILE A 368 2.39 0.17 -18.37
C ILE A 368 3.03 -0.59 -17.22
N LEU A 369 2.23 -0.80 -16.18
CA LEU A 369 2.63 -1.57 -15.02
C LEU A 369 2.05 -2.99 -15.15
N ASP A 370 2.89 -3.93 -15.54
CA ASP A 370 2.65 -5.38 -15.64
C ASP A 370 1.30 -5.76 -16.28
N ALA A 371 0.94 -5.12 -17.39
CA ALA A 371 -0.19 -5.53 -18.20
C ALA A 371 0.29 -6.33 -19.42
N ASN A 372 -0.58 -7.20 -19.90
CA ASN A 372 -0.37 -7.98 -21.13
C ASN A 372 -1.67 -8.02 -21.92
N LEU A 373 -1.61 -7.57 -23.19
CA LEU A 373 -2.79 -7.53 -24.05
C LEU A 373 -3.23 -8.93 -24.51
N SER A 374 -2.34 -9.92 -24.51
CA SER A 374 -2.68 -11.29 -24.93
C SER A 374 -3.34 -12.12 -23.82
N ASN A 375 -3.15 -11.78 -22.55
CA ASN A 375 -3.71 -12.56 -21.43
C ASN A 375 -5.20 -12.27 -21.16
N VAL A 376 -5.81 -11.37 -21.91
CA VAL A 376 -7.25 -11.09 -21.78
C VAL A 376 -8.09 -12.30 -22.23
N GLU A 377 -7.55 -13.15 -23.10
CA GLU A 377 -8.17 -14.42 -23.51
C GLU A 377 -8.18 -15.48 -22.41
N SER A 378 -7.34 -15.36 -21.39
CA SER A 378 -7.21 -16.34 -20.30
C SER A 378 -8.35 -16.36 -19.28
N PHE A 379 -9.25 -15.40 -19.33
CA PHE A 379 -10.54 -15.51 -18.64
C PHE A 379 -11.51 -16.32 -19.53
N GLU A 380 -11.35 -17.63 -19.54
CA GLU A 380 -12.23 -18.52 -20.31
C GLU A 380 -13.72 -18.27 -19.98
N ASP A 381 -14.59 -18.45 -20.98
CA ASP A 381 -16.03 -18.53 -20.74
C ASP A 381 -16.27 -19.70 -19.78
N GLY A 382 -16.60 -19.37 -18.53
CA GLY A 382 -16.74 -20.36 -17.47
C GLY A 382 -15.79 -20.13 -16.27
N THR A 383 -14.93 -19.09 -16.30
CA THR A 383 -14.20 -18.72 -15.09
C THR A 383 -15.20 -18.46 -13.97
N GLU A 384 -15.14 -19.31 -12.94
CA GLU A 384 -16.13 -19.29 -11.86
C GLU A 384 -16.15 -17.94 -11.15
N ALA A 385 -17.32 -17.44 -10.79
CA ALA A 385 -17.52 -16.13 -10.18
C ALA A 385 -16.62 -15.91 -8.95
N TRP A 386 -16.39 -16.95 -8.14
CA TRP A 386 -15.51 -16.90 -6.98
C TRP A 386 -14.06 -16.55 -7.33
N ALA A 387 -13.54 -17.05 -8.47
CA ALA A 387 -12.18 -16.77 -8.91
C ALA A 387 -12.03 -15.29 -9.32
N ILE A 388 -13.01 -14.76 -10.05
CA ILE A 388 -13.07 -13.35 -10.45
C ILE A 388 -13.13 -12.45 -9.22
N TYR A 389 -13.98 -12.78 -8.25
CA TYR A 389 -14.11 -11.98 -7.03
C TYR A 389 -12.88 -12.06 -6.13
N ASN A 390 -12.14 -13.16 -6.14
CA ASN A 390 -10.85 -13.24 -5.48
C ASN A 390 -9.81 -12.30 -6.11
N LEU A 391 -9.80 -12.11 -7.44
CA LEU A 391 -8.96 -11.09 -8.09
C LEU A 391 -9.32 -9.68 -7.61
N VAL A 392 -10.62 -9.41 -7.45
CA VAL A 392 -11.10 -8.13 -6.89
C VAL A 392 -10.63 -7.96 -5.45
N LEU A 393 -10.85 -8.98 -4.62
CA LEU A 393 -10.45 -8.98 -3.21
C LEU A 393 -8.94 -8.80 -3.04
N ALA A 394 -8.13 -9.40 -3.93
CA ALA A 394 -6.69 -9.23 -3.91
C ALA A 394 -6.26 -7.77 -4.12
N GLN A 395 -6.98 -7.00 -4.95
CA GLN A 395 -6.71 -5.57 -5.13
C GLN A 395 -6.98 -4.72 -3.87
N PHE A 396 -7.84 -5.24 -2.99
CA PHE A 396 -8.06 -4.67 -1.66
C PHE A 396 -7.17 -5.32 -0.59
N GLY A 397 -6.17 -6.13 -0.98
CA GLY A 397 -5.23 -6.80 -0.08
C GLY A 397 -5.83 -7.98 0.68
N TYR A 398 -6.94 -8.53 0.21
CA TYR A 398 -7.42 -9.82 0.69
C TYR A 398 -6.67 -10.95 -0.02
N VAL A 399 -6.33 -11.98 0.72
CA VAL A 399 -5.94 -13.28 0.15
C VAL A 399 -7.19 -13.94 -0.42
N PRO A 400 -7.07 -14.86 -1.40
CA PRO A 400 -8.20 -15.61 -1.93
C PRO A 400 -9.08 -16.15 -0.78
N ALA A 401 -10.21 -15.48 -0.55
CA ALA A 401 -11.11 -15.73 0.58
C ALA A 401 -12.36 -16.49 0.14
N LEU A 402 -12.56 -16.63 -1.18
CA LEU A 402 -13.70 -17.32 -1.78
C LEU A 402 -13.25 -18.66 -2.33
N THR A 403 -14.07 -19.67 -2.14
CA THR A 403 -13.85 -21.03 -2.62
C THR A 403 -14.90 -21.43 -3.65
N PRO A 404 -14.67 -22.51 -4.43
CA PRO A 404 -15.70 -23.06 -5.31
C PRO A 404 -16.98 -23.47 -4.61
N ALA A 405 -16.91 -23.72 -3.29
CA ALA A 405 -18.07 -24.12 -2.48
C ALA A 405 -18.87 -22.91 -1.93
N GLU A 406 -18.45 -21.67 -2.21
CA GLU A 406 -19.16 -20.47 -1.75
C GLU A 406 -20.53 -20.38 -2.43
N PRO A 407 -21.65 -20.45 -1.70
CA PRO A 407 -22.99 -20.48 -2.29
C PRO A 407 -23.37 -19.15 -2.96
N ASP A 408 -22.86 -18.04 -2.47
CA ASP A 408 -23.03 -16.71 -3.05
C ASP A 408 -21.70 -15.92 -2.98
N PRO A 409 -20.77 -16.19 -3.90
CA PRO A 409 -19.46 -15.53 -3.90
C PRO A 409 -19.58 -14.02 -4.11
N GLU A 410 -20.65 -13.54 -4.72
CA GLU A 410 -20.92 -12.12 -4.91
C GLU A 410 -21.24 -11.44 -3.60
N ALA A 411 -22.23 -11.95 -2.85
CA ALA A 411 -22.59 -11.40 -1.55
C ALA A 411 -21.41 -11.46 -0.56
N ARG A 412 -20.64 -12.55 -0.59
CA ARG A 412 -19.46 -12.70 0.27
C ARG A 412 -18.35 -11.72 -0.08
N MET A 413 -18.04 -11.52 -1.35
CA MET A 413 -17.10 -10.50 -1.80
C MET A 413 -17.51 -9.11 -1.31
N LEU A 414 -18.80 -8.76 -1.47
CA LEU A 414 -19.34 -7.47 -1.02
C LEU A 414 -19.22 -7.27 0.48
N GLU A 415 -19.53 -8.31 1.25
CA GLU A 415 -19.38 -8.29 2.69
C GLU A 415 -17.93 -8.02 3.09
N LEU A 416 -16.97 -8.71 2.48
CA LEU A 416 -15.54 -8.53 2.73
C LEU A 416 -15.06 -7.12 2.36
N VAL A 417 -15.42 -6.62 1.20
CA VAL A 417 -15.05 -5.26 0.76
C VAL A 417 -15.62 -4.20 1.71
N ARG A 418 -16.85 -4.37 2.20
CA ARG A 418 -17.46 -3.45 3.17
C ARG A 418 -16.77 -3.47 4.53
N ARG A 419 -16.34 -4.64 4.98
CA ARG A 419 -15.70 -4.81 6.31
C ARG A 419 -14.27 -4.28 6.37
N ARG A 420 -13.66 -3.92 5.23
CA ARG A 420 -12.27 -3.46 5.24
C ARG A 420 -12.16 -2.02 5.75
N PRO A 421 -11.52 -1.80 6.91
CA PRO A 421 -11.28 -0.46 7.44
C PRO A 421 -10.41 0.37 6.48
N GLY A 422 -10.73 1.64 6.35
CA GLY A 422 -9.86 2.60 5.65
C GLY A 422 -10.11 2.79 4.15
N LEU A 423 -10.93 1.96 3.50
CA LEU A 423 -11.36 2.21 2.12
C LEU A 423 -12.46 3.28 2.00
N GLY A 424 -13.07 3.69 3.13
CA GLY A 424 -14.21 4.61 3.12
C GLY A 424 -15.43 4.05 2.39
N LEU A 425 -15.53 2.71 2.28
CA LEU A 425 -16.63 1.99 1.66
C LEU A 425 -17.68 1.56 2.67
N ASP A 426 -17.37 1.66 3.97
CA ASP A 426 -18.28 1.29 5.08
C ASP A 426 -19.60 2.06 5.02
N ASP A 427 -19.53 3.33 4.57
CA ASP A 427 -20.69 4.22 4.41
C ASP A 427 -21.30 4.16 3.00
N TRP A 428 -20.86 3.25 2.15
CA TRP A 428 -21.40 3.16 0.79
C TRP A 428 -22.78 2.51 0.81
N PRO A 429 -23.80 3.16 0.23
CA PRO A 429 -25.10 2.56 0.03
C PRO A 429 -24.96 1.27 -0.76
N GLU A 430 -25.78 0.27 -0.46
CA GLU A 430 -25.78 -1.02 -1.16
C GLU A 430 -25.82 -0.88 -2.69
N GLN A 431 -26.60 0.08 -3.18
CA GLN A 431 -26.70 0.39 -4.61
C GLN A 431 -25.34 0.74 -5.24
N ARG A 432 -24.43 1.40 -4.48
CA ARG A 432 -23.10 1.75 -4.99
C ARG A 432 -22.17 0.55 -5.05
N VAL A 433 -22.29 -0.34 -4.08
CA VAL A 433 -21.51 -1.58 -4.09
C VAL A 433 -21.96 -2.49 -5.22
N ARG A 434 -23.28 -2.59 -5.48
CA ARG A 434 -23.82 -3.28 -6.65
C ARG A 434 -23.41 -2.61 -7.97
N ALA A 435 -23.25 -1.28 -7.99
CA ALA A 435 -22.73 -0.56 -9.16
C ALA A 435 -21.27 -0.97 -9.45
N LEU A 436 -20.45 -1.09 -8.42
CA LEU A 436 -19.06 -1.55 -8.55
C LEU A 436 -18.99 -2.96 -9.14
N GLN A 437 -19.84 -3.88 -8.69
CA GLN A 437 -19.92 -5.22 -9.27
C GLN A 437 -20.25 -5.21 -10.77
N ARG A 438 -21.27 -4.42 -11.16
CA ARG A 438 -21.62 -4.29 -12.57
C ARG A 438 -20.45 -3.75 -13.39
N VAL A 439 -19.71 -2.78 -12.84
CA VAL A 439 -18.52 -2.22 -13.47
C VAL A 439 -17.43 -3.28 -13.64
N ILE A 440 -17.16 -4.09 -12.62
CA ILE A 440 -16.16 -5.15 -12.69
C ILE A 440 -16.52 -6.18 -13.78
N LYS A 441 -17.77 -6.66 -13.77
CA LYS A 441 -18.25 -7.61 -14.80
C LYS A 441 -18.15 -7.01 -16.20
N ASN A 442 -18.50 -5.72 -16.34
CA ASN A 442 -18.37 -5.01 -17.60
C ASN A 442 -16.91 -4.85 -18.03
N ASN A 443 -16.02 -4.48 -17.13
CA ASN A 443 -14.60 -4.31 -17.42
C ASN A 443 -13.96 -5.61 -17.93
N LEU A 444 -14.34 -6.76 -17.36
CA LEU A 444 -13.93 -8.08 -17.86
C LEU A 444 -14.46 -8.34 -19.29
N ALA A 445 -15.72 -8.03 -19.54
CA ALA A 445 -16.31 -8.20 -20.87
C ALA A 445 -15.65 -7.27 -21.90
N VAL A 446 -15.44 -6.01 -21.54
CA VAL A 446 -14.78 -5.00 -22.39
C VAL A 446 -13.33 -5.38 -22.68
N ALA A 447 -12.59 -5.91 -21.71
CA ALA A 447 -11.21 -6.35 -21.90
C ALA A 447 -11.07 -7.37 -23.04
N ARG A 448 -12.03 -8.28 -23.18
CA ARG A 448 -12.06 -9.30 -24.25
C ARG A 448 -12.29 -8.69 -25.65
N THR A 449 -12.72 -7.46 -25.74
CA THR A 449 -12.94 -6.77 -27.03
C THR A 449 -11.70 -6.01 -27.50
N GLN A 450 -10.58 -6.10 -26.77
CA GLN A 450 -9.34 -5.40 -27.09
C GLN A 450 -8.85 -5.76 -28.49
N LYS A 451 -8.71 -4.75 -29.34
CA LYS A 451 -8.02 -4.88 -30.63
C LYS A 451 -6.61 -4.36 -30.50
N VAL A 452 -5.67 -5.15 -30.96
CA VAL A 452 -4.27 -4.78 -30.97
C VAL A 452 -3.93 -4.17 -32.33
N THR A 453 -3.60 -2.87 -32.31
CA THR A 453 -3.05 -2.13 -33.47
C THR A 453 -1.86 -1.35 -32.92
N PRO A 454 -0.72 -1.34 -33.60
CA PRO A 454 0.47 -0.66 -33.11
C PRO A 454 0.24 0.80 -32.73
N VAL A 455 0.99 1.27 -31.70
CA VAL A 455 1.11 2.67 -31.30
C VAL A 455 2.55 3.14 -31.54
N HIS A 456 2.74 4.44 -31.74
CA HIS A 456 4.05 5.01 -32.10
C HIS A 456 4.72 5.75 -30.93
N CYS A 457 4.03 5.90 -29.80
CA CYS A 457 4.53 6.63 -28.64
C CYS A 457 5.63 5.85 -27.88
N PRO A 458 6.50 6.56 -27.13
CA PRO A 458 7.43 5.93 -26.19
C PRO A 458 6.67 5.12 -25.12
N LEU A 459 7.23 3.95 -24.75
CA LEU A 459 6.70 3.08 -23.69
C LEU A 459 7.71 2.96 -22.55
N LEU A 460 7.24 3.16 -21.31
CA LEU A 460 7.91 2.66 -20.11
C LEU A 460 7.13 1.43 -19.61
N PHE A 461 7.76 0.27 -19.68
CA PHE A 461 7.18 -0.98 -19.20
C PHE A 461 7.80 -1.41 -17.87
N VAL A 462 6.97 -1.59 -16.85
CA VAL A 462 7.38 -2.08 -15.54
C VAL A 462 6.82 -3.48 -15.33
N ALA A 463 7.69 -4.49 -15.25
CA ALA A 463 7.31 -5.89 -15.13
C ALA A 463 7.41 -6.37 -13.67
N ALA A 464 6.49 -7.24 -13.27
CA ALA A 464 6.60 -8.07 -12.07
C ALA A 464 7.34 -9.37 -12.43
N SER A 465 8.47 -9.68 -11.74
CA SER A 465 9.33 -10.82 -12.08
C SER A 465 8.76 -12.16 -11.64
N GLN A 466 7.94 -12.16 -10.59
CA GLN A 466 7.38 -13.39 -10.02
C GLN A 466 6.18 -13.95 -10.81
N ASN A 467 5.72 -13.24 -11.85
CA ASN A 467 4.64 -13.69 -12.71
C ASN A 467 5.14 -14.03 -14.12
N PRO A 468 4.88 -15.25 -14.63
CA PRO A 468 5.20 -15.60 -16.01
C PRO A 468 4.36 -14.77 -17.01
N PRO A 469 4.83 -14.62 -18.26
CA PRO A 469 6.12 -15.07 -18.77
C PRO A 469 7.31 -14.20 -18.29
N PRO A 470 8.57 -14.62 -18.52
CA PRO A 470 9.76 -13.83 -18.22
C PRO A 470 9.77 -12.48 -18.94
N LEU A 471 10.53 -11.51 -18.41
CA LEU A 471 10.61 -10.14 -18.96
C LEU A 471 10.90 -10.12 -20.46
N ALA A 472 11.82 -10.96 -20.95
CA ALA A 472 12.18 -11.00 -22.38
C ALA A 472 10.95 -11.30 -23.26
N GLU A 473 10.15 -12.29 -22.89
CA GLU A 473 8.94 -12.66 -23.63
C GLU A 473 7.84 -11.59 -23.52
N LYS A 474 7.72 -10.94 -22.36
CA LYS A 474 6.84 -9.78 -22.19
C LYS A 474 7.27 -8.63 -23.12
N LEU A 475 8.57 -8.39 -23.25
CA LEU A 475 9.11 -7.35 -24.11
C LEU A 475 8.95 -7.69 -25.60
N ASP A 476 9.13 -8.93 -26.00
CA ASP A 476 8.87 -9.37 -27.40
C ASP A 476 7.43 -9.04 -27.81
N HIS A 477 6.48 -9.26 -26.91
CA HIS A 477 5.10 -8.85 -27.15
C HIS A 477 4.99 -7.33 -27.35
N TRP A 478 5.57 -6.51 -26.45
CA TRP A 478 5.48 -5.06 -26.57
C TRP A 478 6.18 -4.53 -27.83
N HIS A 479 7.35 -5.09 -28.21
CA HIS A 479 8.05 -4.74 -29.46
C HIS A 479 7.22 -5.05 -30.72
N SER A 480 6.28 -5.98 -30.64
CA SER A 480 5.41 -6.31 -31.78
C SER A 480 4.28 -5.32 -32.00
N ILE A 481 4.00 -4.44 -31.02
CA ILE A 481 2.82 -3.54 -31.02
C ILE A 481 3.14 -2.10 -30.61
N VAL A 482 4.38 -1.77 -30.34
CA VAL A 482 4.85 -0.41 -30.04
C VAL A 482 6.02 -0.09 -30.96
N ASP A 483 5.81 0.82 -31.90
CA ASP A 483 6.85 1.28 -32.83
C ASP A 483 7.78 2.33 -32.20
N GLY A 484 7.40 2.91 -31.06
CA GLY A 484 8.19 3.86 -30.29
C GLY A 484 9.30 3.19 -29.47
N PRO A 485 10.23 3.98 -28.87
CA PRO A 485 11.24 3.45 -27.99
C PRO A 485 10.62 2.83 -26.72
N ILE A 486 11.14 1.67 -26.31
CA ILE A 486 10.69 0.94 -25.12
C ILE A 486 11.79 0.97 -24.06
N GLU A 487 11.52 1.56 -22.91
CA GLU A 487 12.29 1.40 -21.69
C GLU A 487 11.60 0.39 -20.79
N SER A 488 12.37 -0.45 -20.08
CA SER A 488 11.79 -1.41 -19.16
C SER A 488 12.56 -1.50 -17.85
N ILE A 489 11.84 -1.77 -16.79
CA ILE A 489 12.40 -2.19 -15.50
C ILE A 489 11.65 -3.41 -14.99
N GLU A 490 12.33 -4.22 -14.21
CA GLU A 490 11.76 -5.37 -13.55
C GLU A 490 11.76 -5.17 -12.03
N LEU A 491 10.63 -5.49 -11.40
CA LEU A 491 10.48 -5.45 -9.95
C LEU A 491 10.36 -6.88 -9.43
N ASP A 492 11.09 -7.19 -8.37
CA ASP A 492 10.97 -8.47 -7.69
C ASP A 492 9.71 -8.50 -6.84
N CYS A 493 8.58 -8.71 -7.49
CA CYS A 493 7.27 -8.85 -6.88
C CYS A 493 6.32 -9.64 -7.78
N ASP A 494 5.18 -10.01 -7.24
CA ASP A 494 4.07 -10.48 -8.06
C ASP A 494 3.19 -9.30 -8.55
N HIS A 495 2.34 -9.58 -9.53
CA HIS A 495 1.42 -8.62 -10.14
C HIS A 495 0.58 -7.83 -9.12
N ARG A 496 0.12 -8.50 -8.06
CA ARG A 496 -0.81 -7.93 -7.06
C ARG A 496 -0.12 -6.97 -6.10
N HIS A 497 1.17 -7.20 -5.84
CA HIS A 497 1.96 -6.40 -4.92
C HIS A 497 2.68 -5.22 -5.58
N MET A 498 2.57 -5.05 -6.90
CA MET A 498 3.23 -3.97 -7.64
C MET A 498 2.89 -2.56 -7.12
N LEU A 499 1.65 -2.34 -6.67
CA LEU A 499 1.19 -1.03 -6.19
C LEU A 499 1.32 -0.84 -4.67
N VAL A 500 2.00 -1.73 -3.95
CA VAL A 500 2.30 -1.46 -2.54
C VAL A 500 3.35 -0.36 -2.41
N PRO A 501 3.35 0.43 -1.32
CA PRO A 501 4.19 1.62 -1.19
C PRO A 501 5.68 1.38 -1.46
N GLN A 502 6.24 0.24 -1.03
CA GLN A 502 7.64 -0.10 -1.25
C GLN A 502 8.02 -0.23 -2.73
N HIS A 503 7.15 -0.82 -3.55
CA HIS A 503 7.38 -0.95 -4.99
C HIS A 503 7.09 0.37 -5.70
N MET A 504 6.10 1.12 -5.23
CA MET A 504 5.80 2.44 -5.75
C MET A 504 6.96 3.43 -5.51
N ALA A 505 7.65 3.34 -4.38
CA ALA A 505 8.88 4.12 -4.11
C ALA A 505 10.03 3.79 -5.08
N ARG A 506 10.04 2.60 -5.70
CA ARG A 506 10.99 2.25 -6.77
C ARG A 506 10.49 2.69 -8.15
N ILE A 507 9.20 2.58 -8.41
CA ILE A 507 8.57 2.99 -9.67
C ILE A 507 8.60 4.51 -9.81
N GLY A 508 8.26 5.26 -8.75
CA GLY A 508 8.06 6.69 -8.79
C GLY A 508 9.25 7.49 -9.33
N PRO A 509 10.50 7.29 -8.84
CA PRO A 509 11.68 7.98 -9.38
C PRO A 509 11.94 7.67 -10.86
N VAL A 510 11.77 6.40 -11.28
CA VAL A 510 11.95 6.00 -12.69
C VAL A 510 10.88 6.64 -13.57
N LEU A 511 9.63 6.59 -13.14
CA LEU A 511 8.50 7.26 -13.78
C LEU A 511 8.74 8.77 -13.88
N SER A 512 9.16 9.41 -12.80
CA SER A 512 9.44 10.85 -12.75
C SER A 512 10.56 11.24 -13.73
N ALA A 513 11.63 10.44 -13.79
CA ALA A 513 12.71 10.65 -14.74
C ALA A 513 12.25 10.48 -16.21
N ALA A 514 11.47 9.44 -16.50
CA ALA A 514 10.93 9.19 -17.83
C ALA A 514 9.97 10.32 -18.29
N LEU A 515 9.08 10.77 -17.41
CA LEU A 515 8.21 11.91 -17.66
C LEU A 515 9.00 13.20 -17.92
N THR A 516 10.06 13.44 -17.14
CA THR A 516 10.92 14.63 -17.34
C THR A 516 11.64 14.59 -18.69
N ARG A 517 12.17 13.43 -19.12
CA ARG A 517 12.77 13.26 -20.44
C ARG A 517 11.76 13.48 -21.56
N ALA A 518 10.58 12.87 -21.44
CA ALA A 518 9.52 12.99 -22.43
C ALA A 518 9.03 14.44 -22.62
N THR A 519 8.92 15.21 -21.52
CA THR A 519 8.56 16.64 -21.60
C THR A 519 9.66 17.49 -22.24
N ALA A 520 10.93 17.21 -21.96
CA ALA A 520 12.06 17.93 -22.59
C ALA A 520 12.12 17.69 -24.10
N THR A 521 11.90 16.44 -24.54
CA THR A 521 11.86 16.07 -25.98
C THR A 521 10.71 16.78 -26.71
N ALA A 522 9.53 16.86 -26.09
CA ALA A 522 8.39 17.54 -26.69
C ALA A 522 8.60 19.06 -26.82
N ALA A 523 9.27 19.68 -25.84
CA ALA A 523 9.61 21.11 -25.88
C ALA A 523 10.64 21.41 -26.98
N GLY A 524 11.62 20.52 -27.21
CA GLY A 524 12.62 20.66 -28.27
C GLY A 524 12.10 20.43 -29.68
N ALA A 525 10.99 19.71 -29.85
CA ALA A 525 10.35 19.46 -31.15
C ALA A 525 9.42 20.61 -31.59
N SER A 526 9.13 21.56 -30.71
CA SER A 526 8.26 22.72 -30.98
C SER A 526 9.02 23.99 -31.34
N VAL A 527 10.35 23.93 -31.47
CA VAL A 527 11.26 24.97 -31.94
C VAL A 527 11.79 24.61 -33.33
#